data_23ee47c6646a2c0b2ea1e26080477285
#
_entry.id   23ee47c6646a2c0b2ea1e26080477285
#
_cell.length_a   1.000
_cell.length_b   1.000
_cell.length_c   1.000
_cell.angle_alpha   90.00
_cell.angle_beta   90.00
_cell.angle_gamma   90.00
#
_symmetry.space_group_name_H-M   'P 1'
#
loop_
_entity.id
_entity.type
_entity.pdbx_description
1 polymer ?
#
loop_
_entity_poly.entity_id
_entity_poly.type
_entity_poly.pdbx_seq_one_letter_code
_entity_poly.pdbx_strand_id
1 'polypeptide(L)'
;SGRLENAGKTDWLSGILFAPGTLGVLYYAASLAKTGWDEPLSLAALFTGIILLAIWAWHSLRITNPLFDIRLLARRDINIPIGVSTLVALSSLQITLVFAVLLQTPAWTGIGIGVTAFLAGLAKLPSNILSTFAGPLGGWLTGRGGGRTTMLFGGCLATLGWVLARFFHQDYWTVVAVLCIISFGTTILFSVAPTI
;
A
#
# COMPACT_ATOMS: atom_id res chain seq x y z
N SER A 1 -6.72 11.79 -36.25
CA SER A 1 -5.29 11.54 -36.49
C SER A 1 -4.45 12.79 -36.18
N GLY A 2 -4.62 13.40 -35.02
CA GLY A 2 -3.89 14.61 -34.63
C GLY A 2 -3.43 14.62 -33.17
N ARG A 3 -3.40 13.45 -32.50
CA ARG A 3 -3.13 13.38 -31.04
C ARG A 3 -1.77 12.78 -30.64
N LEU A 4 -0.92 12.43 -31.61
CA LEU A 4 0.39 11.79 -31.35
C LEU A 4 1.59 12.67 -31.65
N GLU A 5 1.40 13.94 -32.06
CA GLU A 5 2.51 14.80 -32.50
C GLU A 5 3.09 15.74 -31.42
N ASN A 6 2.54 15.70 -30.20
CA ASN A 6 3.11 16.40 -29.03
C ASN A 6 3.51 15.40 -27.95
N ALA A 7 4.34 14.43 -28.28
CA ALA A 7 5.19 13.76 -27.30
C ALA A 7 6.25 14.79 -26.84
N GLY A 8 5.82 15.74 -26.02
CA GLY A 8 6.68 16.74 -25.41
C GLY A 8 7.84 16.02 -24.72
N LYS A 9 9.02 16.61 -24.79
CA LYS A 9 10.25 16.11 -24.17
C LYS A 9 9.92 15.59 -22.77
N THR A 10 10.19 14.32 -22.54
CA THR A 10 10.02 13.69 -21.22
C THR A 10 10.70 14.54 -20.17
N ASP A 11 9.98 14.93 -19.13
CA ASP A 11 10.49 15.78 -18.05
C ASP A 11 11.42 14.98 -17.13
N TRP A 12 12.66 14.77 -17.62
CA TRP A 12 13.71 14.06 -16.87
C TRP A 12 14.08 14.78 -15.58
N LEU A 13 13.91 16.11 -15.52
CA LEU A 13 14.22 16.90 -14.35
C LEU A 13 13.29 16.56 -13.18
N SER A 14 12.00 16.34 -13.46
CA SER A 14 11.05 15.87 -12.46
C SER A 14 11.46 14.53 -11.87
N GLY A 15 11.93 13.59 -12.68
CA GLY A 15 12.41 12.28 -12.20
C GLY A 15 13.65 12.41 -11.32
N ILE A 16 14.63 13.23 -11.76
CA ILE A 16 15.89 13.49 -11.04
C ILE A 16 15.66 14.19 -9.70
N LEU A 17 14.65 15.03 -9.58
CA LEU A 17 14.32 15.71 -8.32
C LEU A 17 13.47 14.82 -7.40
N PHE A 18 12.48 14.12 -7.97
CA PHE A 18 11.54 13.30 -7.21
C PHE A 18 12.19 12.07 -6.57
N ALA A 19 13.00 11.32 -7.33
CA ALA A 19 13.58 10.08 -6.83
C ALA A 19 14.53 10.28 -5.63
N PRO A 20 15.55 11.15 -5.68
CA PRO A 20 16.40 11.38 -4.52
C PRO A 20 15.66 12.10 -3.38
N GLY A 21 14.68 12.97 -3.71
CA GLY A 21 13.82 13.58 -2.69
C GLY A 21 13.06 12.55 -1.88
N THR A 22 12.42 11.60 -2.55
CA THR A 22 11.68 10.50 -1.92
C THR A 22 12.63 9.57 -1.15
N LEU A 23 13.80 9.23 -1.72
CA LEU A 23 14.80 8.39 -1.06
C LEU A 23 15.31 9.02 0.23
N GLY A 24 15.54 10.33 0.27
CA GLY A 24 15.98 11.03 1.48
C GLY A 24 14.95 10.94 2.62
N VAL A 25 13.68 11.13 2.31
CA VAL A 25 12.59 11.01 3.29
C VAL A 25 12.43 9.56 3.77
N LEU A 26 12.48 8.59 2.85
CA LEU A 26 12.39 7.16 3.19
C LEU A 26 13.59 6.68 4.00
N TYR A 27 14.80 7.18 3.69
CA TYR A 27 16.00 6.85 4.45
C TYR A 27 15.87 7.33 5.90
N TYR A 28 15.40 8.55 6.12
CA TYR A 28 15.12 9.05 7.47
C TYR A 28 14.09 8.17 8.18
N ALA A 29 12.96 7.86 7.55
CA ALA A 29 11.94 7.01 8.15
C ALA A 29 12.47 5.60 8.51
N ALA A 30 13.35 5.03 7.68
CA ALA A 30 13.98 3.74 7.95
C ALA A 30 15.06 3.81 9.06
N SER A 31 15.77 4.93 9.17
CA SER A 31 16.81 5.14 10.19
C SER A 31 16.23 5.36 11.58
N LEU A 32 15.01 5.90 11.70
CA LEU A 32 14.33 6.12 12.97
C LEU A 32 14.28 4.86 13.86
N ALA A 33 14.09 3.70 13.25
CA ALA A 33 14.00 2.43 13.97
C ALA A 33 15.36 1.91 14.46
N LYS A 34 16.49 2.40 13.90
CA LYS A 34 17.85 1.91 14.18
C LYS A 34 18.68 2.85 15.02
N THR A 35 18.65 4.13 14.69
CA THR A 35 19.58 5.14 15.21
C THR A 35 18.89 6.23 16.03
N GLY A 36 17.56 6.25 16.08
CA GLY A 36 16.80 7.26 16.81
C GLY A 36 16.56 8.55 16.00
N TRP A 37 15.99 9.57 16.67
CA TRP A 37 15.51 10.79 16.04
C TRP A 37 16.60 11.81 15.72
N ASP A 38 17.75 11.72 16.41
CA ASP A 38 18.76 12.79 16.48
C ASP A 38 20.01 12.52 15.64
N GLU A 39 20.01 11.50 14.78
CA GLU A 39 21.17 11.23 13.93
C GLU A 39 21.36 12.32 12.88
N PRO A 40 22.50 13.03 12.86
CA PRO A 40 22.70 14.20 11.99
C PRO A 40 22.65 13.82 10.50
N LEU A 41 23.09 12.62 10.11
CA LEU A 41 23.08 12.16 8.74
C LEU A 41 21.63 11.90 8.26
N SER A 42 20.80 11.28 9.09
CA SER A 42 19.40 11.01 8.75
C SER A 42 18.58 12.29 8.71
N LEU A 43 18.84 13.25 9.60
CA LEU A 43 18.22 14.58 9.55
C LEU A 43 18.64 15.35 8.28
N ALA A 44 19.91 15.32 7.91
CA ALA A 44 20.39 15.94 6.68
C ALA A 44 19.71 15.34 5.45
N ALA A 45 19.53 14.00 5.41
CA ALA A 45 18.81 13.32 4.34
C ALA A 45 17.34 13.73 4.28
N LEU A 46 16.67 13.89 5.44
CA LEU A 46 15.29 14.37 5.51
C LEU A 46 15.15 15.79 4.96
N PHE A 47 15.97 16.72 5.45
CA PHE A 47 15.91 18.13 4.99
C PHE A 47 16.23 18.25 3.51
N THR A 48 17.27 17.55 3.03
CA THR A 48 17.60 17.52 1.60
C THR A 48 16.45 16.90 0.79
N GLY A 49 15.85 15.82 1.27
CA GLY A 49 14.69 15.18 0.64
C GLY A 49 13.50 16.11 0.53
N ILE A 50 13.15 16.81 1.62
CA ILE A 50 12.04 17.78 1.64
C ILE A 50 12.31 18.95 0.68
N ILE A 51 13.53 19.48 0.66
CA ILE A 51 13.90 20.59 -0.24
C ILE A 51 13.78 20.14 -1.70
N LEU A 52 14.29 18.97 -2.05
CA LEU A 52 14.19 18.41 -3.41
C LEU A 52 12.73 18.19 -3.82
N LEU A 53 11.90 17.66 -2.93
CA LEU A 53 10.47 17.48 -3.20
C LEU A 53 9.74 18.83 -3.32
N ALA A 54 10.10 19.83 -2.54
CA ALA A 54 9.54 21.19 -2.66
C ALA A 54 9.91 21.84 -4.00
N ILE A 55 11.17 21.72 -4.42
CA ILE A 55 11.65 22.21 -5.73
C ILE A 55 10.93 21.46 -6.86
N TRP A 56 10.80 20.12 -6.73
CA TRP A 56 10.06 19.30 -7.69
C TRP A 56 8.59 19.72 -7.79
N ALA A 57 7.91 19.93 -6.67
CA ALA A 57 6.51 20.36 -6.64
C ALA A 57 6.34 21.73 -7.29
N TRP A 58 7.22 22.67 -6.98
CA TRP A 58 7.22 24.00 -7.59
C TRP A 58 7.48 23.96 -9.10
N HIS A 59 8.44 23.12 -9.53
CA HIS A 59 8.76 22.90 -10.94
C HIS A 59 7.56 22.25 -11.68
N SER A 60 6.97 21.20 -11.11
CA SER A 60 5.81 20.50 -11.67
C SER A 60 4.58 21.39 -11.82
N LEU A 61 4.39 22.38 -10.92
CA LEU A 61 3.31 23.36 -11.02
C LEU A 61 3.53 24.40 -12.12
N ARG A 62 4.75 24.61 -12.61
CA ARG A 62 5.06 25.61 -13.63
C ARG A 62 5.10 25.07 -15.05
N ILE A 63 5.33 23.79 -15.23
CA ILE A 63 5.43 23.13 -16.54
C ILE A 63 4.04 22.80 -17.09
N THR A 64 3.89 22.91 -18.39
CA THR A 64 2.66 22.58 -19.12
C THR A 64 2.42 21.09 -19.27
N ASN A 65 3.49 20.27 -19.30
CA ASN A 65 3.42 18.80 -19.41
C ASN A 65 4.32 18.15 -18.34
N PRO A 66 3.99 18.22 -17.03
CA PRO A 66 4.76 17.59 -15.98
C PRO A 66 4.65 16.06 -16.05
N LEU A 67 5.68 15.34 -15.58
CA LEU A 67 5.65 13.89 -15.46
C LEU A 67 4.52 13.43 -14.50
N PHE A 68 4.32 14.21 -13.42
CA PHE A 68 3.20 14.06 -12.49
C PHE A 68 2.48 15.40 -12.37
N ASP A 69 1.25 15.47 -12.84
CA ASP A 69 0.44 16.66 -12.73
C ASP A 69 -0.19 16.77 -11.33
N ILE A 70 0.50 17.49 -10.44
CA ILE A 70 0.04 17.73 -9.06
C ILE A 70 -1.32 18.43 -9.03
N ARG A 71 -1.67 19.20 -10.07
CA ARG A 71 -2.97 19.87 -10.16
C ARG A 71 -4.13 18.90 -10.24
N LEU A 72 -3.88 17.69 -10.79
CA LEU A 72 -4.88 16.61 -10.82
C LEU A 72 -5.23 16.13 -9.41
N LEU A 73 -4.26 16.16 -8.48
CA LEU A 73 -4.49 15.79 -7.08
C LEU A 73 -5.43 16.78 -6.35
N ALA A 74 -5.55 18.01 -6.83
CA ALA A 74 -6.48 18.99 -6.28
C ALA A 74 -7.95 18.75 -6.71
N ARG A 75 -8.19 17.90 -7.73
CA ARG A 75 -9.53 17.58 -8.20
C ARG A 75 -10.15 16.51 -7.29
N ARG A 76 -11.35 16.76 -6.79
CA ARG A 76 -12.07 15.82 -5.90
C ARG A 76 -12.26 14.44 -6.52
N ASP A 77 -12.53 14.39 -7.81
CA ASP A 77 -12.77 13.14 -8.56
C ASP A 77 -11.53 12.23 -8.59
N ILE A 78 -10.34 12.77 -8.35
CA ILE A 78 -9.07 12.05 -8.36
C ILE A 78 -8.51 11.88 -6.94
N ASN A 79 -8.68 12.88 -6.09
CA ASN A 79 -8.13 12.88 -4.73
C ASN A 79 -8.81 11.82 -3.83
N ILE A 80 -10.12 11.63 -3.96
CA ILE A 80 -10.87 10.63 -3.19
C ILE A 80 -10.39 9.20 -3.52
N PRO A 81 -10.35 8.75 -4.79
CA PRO A 81 -9.81 7.44 -5.15
C PRO A 81 -8.36 7.23 -4.72
N ILE A 82 -7.50 8.24 -4.85
CA ILE A 82 -6.10 8.15 -4.41
C ILE A 82 -6.03 8.00 -2.88
N GLY A 83 -6.79 8.78 -2.12
CA GLY A 83 -6.85 8.69 -0.67
C GLY A 83 -7.30 7.29 -0.21
N VAL A 84 -8.36 6.76 -0.82
CA VAL A 84 -8.85 5.40 -0.54
C VAL A 84 -7.80 4.36 -0.89
N SER A 85 -7.19 4.44 -2.08
CA SER A 85 -6.13 3.52 -2.50
C SER A 85 -4.93 3.55 -1.56
N THR A 86 -4.53 4.73 -1.09
CA THR A 86 -3.44 4.90 -0.13
C THR A 86 -3.76 4.23 1.21
N LEU A 87 -4.97 4.43 1.74
CA LEU A 87 -5.40 3.79 2.99
C LEU A 87 -5.44 2.27 2.87
N VAL A 88 -5.94 1.76 1.75
CA VAL A 88 -5.97 0.30 1.48
C VAL A 88 -4.55 -0.25 1.33
N ALA A 89 -3.64 0.46 0.67
CA ALA A 89 -2.24 0.06 0.53
C ALA A 89 -1.53 0.00 1.90
N LEU A 90 -1.73 1.01 2.75
CA LEU A 90 -1.21 1.01 4.12
C LEU A 90 -1.75 -0.16 4.94
N SER A 91 -3.05 -0.46 4.82
CA SER A 91 -3.66 -1.63 5.47
C SER A 91 -3.01 -2.94 5.00
N SER A 92 -2.71 -3.07 3.71
CA SER A 92 -2.07 -4.28 3.16
C SER A 92 -0.66 -4.50 3.68
N LEU A 93 0.12 -3.43 3.89
CA LEU A 93 1.45 -3.51 4.51
C LEU A 93 1.36 -3.98 5.97
N GLN A 94 0.39 -3.46 6.72
CA GLN A 94 0.13 -3.86 8.10
C GLN A 94 -0.19 -5.34 8.25
N ILE A 95 -1.00 -5.90 7.35
CA ILE A 95 -1.35 -7.34 7.36
C ILE A 95 -0.08 -8.18 7.34
N THR A 96 0.87 -7.86 6.45
CA THR A 96 2.12 -8.61 6.32
C THR A 96 2.96 -8.56 7.59
N LEU A 97 3.10 -7.38 8.19
CA LEU A 97 3.91 -7.19 9.39
C LEU A 97 3.28 -7.87 10.61
N VAL A 98 1.99 -7.66 10.84
CA VAL A 98 1.28 -8.21 12.00
C VAL A 98 1.32 -9.74 11.98
N PHE A 99 1.02 -10.35 10.85
CA PHE A 99 1.02 -11.82 10.75
C PHE A 99 2.44 -12.42 10.74
N ALA A 100 3.43 -11.72 10.19
CA ALA A 100 4.82 -12.15 10.29
C ALA A 100 5.30 -12.16 11.74
N VAL A 101 4.98 -11.12 12.50
CA VAL A 101 5.30 -11.05 13.93
C VAL A 101 4.54 -12.11 14.72
N LEU A 102 3.22 -12.25 14.51
CA LEU A 102 2.39 -13.23 15.18
C LEU A 102 2.92 -14.67 14.99
N LEU A 103 3.25 -15.03 13.76
CA LEU A 103 3.73 -16.37 13.42
C LEU A 103 5.11 -16.66 14.00
N GLN A 104 6.01 -15.69 14.02
CA GLN A 104 7.39 -15.83 14.47
C GLN A 104 7.57 -15.62 15.99
N THR A 105 6.60 -14.99 16.65
CA THR A 105 6.65 -14.82 18.11
C THR A 105 6.66 -16.18 18.81
N PRO A 106 7.57 -16.41 19.77
CA PRO A 106 7.68 -17.70 20.45
C PRO A 106 6.40 -18.15 21.14
N ALA A 107 6.06 -19.44 21.05
CA ALA A 107 4.82 -20.01 21.60
C ALA A 107 4.70 -19.84 23.13
N TRP A 108 5.83 -19.75 23.86
CA TRP A 108 5.82 -19.54 25.33
C TRP A 108 5.22 -18.19 25.75
N THR A 109 5.09 -17.22 24.83
CA THR A 109 4.42 -15.92 25.09
C THR A 109 2.90 -16.03 25.18
N GLY A 110 2.32 -17.18 24.78
CA GLY A 110 0.87 -17.40 24.74
C GLY A 110 0.14 -16.69 23.60
N ILE A 111 0.85 -15.91 22.78
CA ILE A 111 0.30 -15.15 21.65
C ILE A 111 0.83 -15.69 20.32
N GLY A 112 2.10 -16.02 20.26
CA GLY A 112 2.78 -16.46 19.04
C GLY A 112 2.68 -17.97 18.81
N ILE A 113 2.94 -18.39 17.56
CA ILE A 113 2.97 -19.81 17.16
C ILE A 113 4.41 -20.37 17.19
N GLY A 114 5.42 -19.48 17.10
CA GLY A 114 6.83 -19.86 17.19
C GLY A 114 7.37 -20.55 15.93
N VAL A 115 6.78 -20.29 14.76
CA VAL A 115 7.28 -20.90 13.51
C VAL A 115 8.49 -20.12 12.97
N THR A 116 9.28 -20.81 12.14
CA THR A 116 10.43 -20.19 11.47
C THR A 116 9.98 -19.11 10.46
N ALA A 117 10.87 -18.18 10.13
CA ALA A 117 10.61 -17.14 9.11
C ALA A 117 10.24 -17.77 7.74
N PHE A 118 10.79 -18.94 7.42
CA PHE A 118 10.44 -19.68 6.20
C PHE A 118 8.98 -20.11 6.21
N LEU A 119 8.50 -20.73 7.29
CA LEU A 119 7.10 -21.16 7.45
C LEU A 119 6.15 -19.96 7.49
N ALA A 120 6.55 -18.85 8.12
CA ALA A 120 5.76 -17.62 8.11
C ALA A 120 5.62 -17.05 6.69
N GLY A 121 6.67 -17.12 5.87
CA GLY A 121 6.60 -16.77 4.46
C GLY A 121 5.69 -17.71 3.66
N LEU A 122 5.78 -19.03 3.93
CA LEU A 122 4.95 -20.04 3.28
C LEU A 122 3.46 -19.85 3.60
N ALA A 123 3.12 -19.43 4.82
CA ALA A 123 1.75 -19.13 5.24
C ALA A 123 1.09 -18.06 4.37
N LYS A 124 1.88 -17.17 3.75
CA LYS A 124 1.39 -16.10 2.89
C LYS A 124 1.13 -16.54 1.44
N LEU A 125 1.70 -17.64 0.98
CA LEU A 125 1.53 -18.08 -0.41
C LEU A 125 0.06 -18.37 -0.77
N PRO A 126 -0.73 -19.11 0.03
CA PRO A 126 -2.14 -19.34 -0.29
C PRO A 126 -2.94 -18.04 -0.41
N SER A 127 -2.68 -17.07 0.47
CA SER A 127 -3.37 -15.78 0.44
C SER A 127 -3.01 -14.96 -0.81
N ASN A 128 -1.76 -14.98 -1.28
CA ASN A 128 -1.34 -14.31 -2.50
C ASN A 128 -1.96 -14.95 -3.75
N ILE A 129 -2.00 -16.29 -3.80
CA ILE A 129 -2.64 -17.04 -4.89
C ILE A 129 -4.13 -16.67 -4.96
N LEU A 130 -4.82 -16.73 -3.81
CA LEU A 130 -6.24 -16.40 -3.74
C LEU A 130 -6.51 -14.93 -4.13
N SER A 131 -5.64 -14.00 -3.71
CA SER A 131 -5.74 -12.57 -4.04
C SER A 131 -5.61 -12.31 -5.55
N THR A 132 -4.90 -13.16 -6.30
CA THR A 132 -4.82 -13.04 -7.76
C THR A 132 -6.20 -13.16 -8.43
N PHE A 133 -7.08 -13.96 -7.86
CA PHE A 133 -8.46 -14.11 -8.33
C PHE A 133 -9.40 -13.02 -7.81
N ALA A 134 -9.05 -12.38 -6.70
CA ALA A 134 -9.87 -11.34 -6.09
C ALA A 134 -9.98 -10.07 -6.95
N GLY A 135 -8.92 -9.70 -7.68
CA GLY A 135 -8.92 -8.54 -8.58
C GLY A 135 -9.97 -8.67 -9.71
N PRO A 136 -9.90 -9.70 -10.57
CA PRO A 136 -10.90 -9.96 -11.59
C PRO A 136 -12.32 -10.09 -11.03
N LEU A 137 -12.49 -10.75 -9.88
CA LEU A 137 -13.78 -10.87 -9.20
C LEU A 137 -14.32 -9.50 -8.77
N GLY A 138 -13.47 -8.65 -8.20
CA GLY A 138 -13.83 -7.28 -7.82
C GLY A 138 -14.28 -6.46 -9.01
N GLY A 139 -13.58 -6.55 -10.16
CA GLY A 139 -13.97 -5.91 -11.40
C GLY A 139 -15.33 -6.42 -11.93
N TRP A 140 -15.56 -7.73 -11.91
CA TRP A 140 -16.82 -8.34 -12.30
C TRP A 140 -17.99 -7.93 -11.39
N LEU A 141 -17.79 -7.92 -10.07
CA LEU A 141 -18.78 -7.46 -9.10
C LEU A 141 -19.13 -5.98 -9.33
N THR A 142 -18.12 -5.15 -9.59
CA THR A 142 -18.30 -3.72 -9.87
C THR A 142 -19.11 -3.50 -11.14
N GLY A 143 -18.89 -4.31 -12.17
CA GLY A 143 -19.66 -4.23 -13.43
C GLY A 143 -21.14 -4.61 -13.27
N ARG A 144 -21.48 -5.46 -12.28
CA ARG A 144 -22.87 -5.90 -12.04
C ARG A 144 -23.59 -5.13 -10.95
N GLY A 145 -22.91 -4.89 -9.82
CA GLY A 145 -23.52 -4.31 -8.62
C GLY A 145 -23.12 -2.87 -8.32
N GLY A 146 -22.21 -2.31 -9.13
CA GLY A 146 -21.63 -1.00 -8.89
C GLY A 146 -20.49 -1.00 -7.85
N GLY A 147 -19.65 0.03 -7.91
CA GLY A 147 -18.47 0.15 -7.05
C GLY A 147 -18.78 0.15 -5.55
N ARG A 148 -19.90 0.78 -5.16
CA ARG A 148 -20.30 0.88 -3.75
C ARG A 148 -20.61 -0.48 -3.12
N THR A 149 -21.35 -1.33 -3.81
CA THR A 149 -21.71 -2.68 -3.31
C THR A 149 -20.48 -3.58 -3.22
N THR A 150 -19.60 -3.52 -4.21
CA THR A 150 -18.35 -4.27 -4.21
C THR A 150 -17.42 -3.81 -3.09
N MET A 151 -17.36 -2.51 -2.84
CA MET A 151 -16.57 -1.95 -1.73
C MET A 151 -17.10 -2.39 -0.36
N LEU A 152 -18.41 -2.37 -0.16
CA LEU A 152 -19.03 -2.89 1.06
C LEU A 152 -18.75 -4.37 1.25
N PHE A 153 -18.85 -5.18 0.20
CA PHE A 153 -18.56 -6.61 0.24
C PHE A 153 -17.10 -6.88 0.63
N GLY A 154 -16.13 -6.24 -0.04
CA GLY A 154 -14.72 -6.36 0.26
C GLY A 154 -14.38 -5.89 1.69
N GLY A 155 -14.97 -4.77 2.12
CA GLY A 155 -14.82 -4.22 3.47
C GLY A 155 -15.38 -5.15 4.55
N CYS A 156 -16.59 -5.66 4.37
CA CYS A 156 -17.17 -6.64 5.29
C CYS A 156 -16.33 -7.91 5.40
N LEU A 157 -15.83 -8.41 4.26
CA LEU A 157 -15.00 -9.60 4.24
C LEU A 157 -13.66 -9.39 4.96
N ALA A 158 -12.99 -8.25 4.71
CA ALA A 158 -11.76 -7.91 5.40
C ALA A 158 -11.98 -7.73 6.91
N THR A 159 -13.04 -7.05 7.31
CA THR A 159 -13.41 -6.85 8.72
C THR A 159 -13.71 -8.18 9.39
N LEU A 160 -14.47 -9.06 8.74
CA LEU A 160 -14.75 -10.41 9.22
C LEU A 160 -13.45 -11.18 9.45
N GLY A 161 -12.51 -11.11 8.51
CA GLY A 161 -11.20 -11.73 8.66
C GLY A 161 -10.45 -11.23 9.89
N TRP A 162 -10.43 -9.93 10.16
CA TRP A 162 -9.81 -9.38 11.37
C TRP A 162 -10.51 -9.79 12.65
N VAL A 163 -11.84 -9.86 12.66
CA VAL A 163 -12.61 -10.39 13.79
C VAL A 163 -12.27 -11.86 14.05
N LEU A 164 -12.21 -12.67 12.99
CA LEU A 164 -11.81 -14.08 13.10
C LEU A 164 -10.37 -14.23 13.60
N ALA A 165 -9.45 -13.36 13.16
CA ALA A 165 -8.07 -13.34 13.65
C ALA A 165 -7.99 -13.17 15.17
N ARG A 166 -8.90 -12.42 15.78
CA ARG A 166 -8.95 -12.22 17.24
C ARG A 166 -9.24 -13.51 17.99
N PHE A 167 -10.07 -14.40 17.42
CA PHE A 167 -10.52 -15.63 18.08
C PHE A 167 -9.73 -16.86 17.64
N PHE A 168 -9.25 -16.88 16.39
CA PHE A 168 -8.63 -18.03 15.74
C PHE A 168 -7.17 -17.74 15.33
N HIS A 169 -6.29 -17.51 16.31
CA HIS A 169 -4.87 -17.22 16.06
C HIS A 169 -3.90 -18.24 16.69
N GLN A 170 -4.43 -19.32 17.26
CA GLN A 170 -3.62 -20.28 18.03
C GLN A 170 -2.95 -21.33 17.13
N ASP A 171 -3.57 -21.69 16.01
CA ASP A 171 -3.07 -22.70 15.10
C ASP A 171 -2.56 -22.11 13.79
N TYR A 172 -1.49 -22.69 13.26
CA TYR A 172 -0.89 -22.26 11.99
C TYR A 172 -1.91 -22.25 10.84
N TRP A 173 -2.71 -23.31 10.68
CA TRP A 173 -3.67 -23.44 9.58
C TRP A 173 -4.85 -22.47 9.70
N THR A 174 -5.29 -22.19 10.91
CA THR A 174 -6.33 -21.18 11.14
C THR A 174 -5.85 -19.80 10.81
N VAL A 175 -4.60 -19.45 11.14
CA VAL A 175 -3.97 -18.19 10.75
C VAL A 175 -3.84 -18.07 9.23
N VAL A 176 -3.45 -19.14 8.53
CA VAL A 176 -3.40 -19.18 7.05
C VAL A 176 -4.79 -18.91 6.46
N ALA A 177 -5.83 -19.55 6.97
CA ALA A 177 -7.20 -19.34 6.50
C ALA A 177 -7.68 -17.89 6.71
N VAL A 178 -7.41 -17.32 7.88
CA VAL A 178 -7.75 -15.95 8.21
C VAL A 178 -6.97 -14.96 7.32
N LEU A 179 -5.69 -15.22 7.08
CA LEU A 179 -4.89 -14.44 6.13
C LEU A 179 -5.49 -14.43 4.73
N CYS A 180 -5.99 -15.57 4.26
CA CYS A 180 -6.67 -15.69 2.97
C CYS A 180 -7.91 -14.80 2.92
N ILE A 181 -8.75 -14.83 3.95
CA ILE A 181 -9.99 -14.03 4.02
C ILE A 181 -9.66 -12.52 4.02
N ILE A 182 -8.73 -12.09 4.85
CA ILE A 182 -8.33 -10.68 4.95
C ILE A 182 -7.74 -10.20 3.62
N SER A 183 -6.78 -10.96 3.07
CA SER A 183 -6.10 -10.60 1.83
C SER A 183 -7.06 -10.55 0.63
N PHE A 184 -8.00 -11.46 0.57
CA PHE A 184 -9.03 -11.50 -0.47
C PHE A 184 -9.94 -10.27 -0.39
N GLY A 185 -10.45 -9.94 0.80
CA GLY A 185 -11.29 -8.77 1.03
C GLY A 185 -10.57 -7.45 0.71
N THR A 186 -9.32 -7.30 1.17
CA THR A 186 -8.52 -6.09 0.90
C THR A 186 -8.16 -5.94 -0.58
N THR A 187 -7.93 -7.03 -1.29
CA THR A 187 -7.66 -7.00 -2.74
C THR A 187 -8.90 -6.58 -3.53
N ILE A 188 -10.09 -7.05 -3.15
CA ILE A 188 -11.35 -6.55 -3.73
C ILE A 188 -11.49 -5.04 -3.50
N LEU A 189 -11.25 -4.55 -2.28
CA LEU A 189 -11.27 -3.11 -1.99
C LEU A 189 -10.30 -2.34 -2.89
N PHE A 190 -9.08 -2.84 -3.03
CA PHE A 190 -8.05 -2.19 -3.84
C PHE A 190 -8.42 -2.14 -5.33
N SER A 191 -9.07 -3.20 -5.85
CA SER A 191 -9.49 -3.25 -7.26
C SER A 191 -10.60 -2.25 -7.62
N VAL A 192 -11.41 -1.85 -6.64
CA VAL A 192 -12.56 -0.94 -6.83
C VAL A 192 -12.18 0.53 -6.55
N ALA A 193 -11.16 0.78 -5.73
CA ALA A 193 -10.75 2.12 -5.32
C ALA A 193 -10.59 3.12 -6.49
N PRO A 194 -9.98 2.77 -7.65
CA PRO A 194 -9.85 3.71 -8.76
C PRO A 194 -11.13 3.93 -9.58
N THR A 195 -12.23 3.23 -9.30
CA THR A 195 -13.49 3.32 -10.06
C THR A 195 -14.56 4.17 -9.39
N ILE A 196 -14.23 4.77 -8.24
CA ILE A 196 -15.12 5.65 -7.46
C ILE A 196 -14.80 7.10 -7.75
#